data_39f0e2e62a701f10abd83f2141d4872a
#
_entry.id   39f0e2e62a701f10abd83f2141d4872a
#
_cell.length_a   1.000
_cell.length_b   1.000
_cell.length_c   1.000
_cell.angle_alpha   90.00
_cell.angle_beta   90.00
_cell.angle_gamma   90.00
#
_symmetry.space_group_name_H-M   'P 1'
#
loop_
_entity.id
_entity.type
_entity.pdbx_description
1 polymer ?
#
loop_
_entity_poly.entity_id
_entity_poly.type
_entity_poly.pdbx_seq_one_letter_code
_entity_poly.pdbx_strand_id
1 'polypeptide(L)'
;MNYKLSKDFALTLDDKDELKGYRQKFHIPKMENGEDMIYFCGNSLGLQPKKTKEYIEQELKDWAHLGVEGHLHAKNPWLPYHEFLSLSYSKIIGSKETEVVAMNTLTVNLHLMLVSFYRPNKKRYKIIIEDDAFPSDIYAVESQIKYHDFDIEQALIRLKPRDGEFSVRTEDIEELIDQKGESVALIMLGGVNYYTG
;
A
#
# COMPACT_ATOMS: atom_id res chain seq x y z
N MET A 1 10.38 4.80 -29.35
CA MET A 1 9.02 4.88 -29.94
C MET A 1 8.69 6.35 -30.12
N ASN A 2 8.27 6.81 -31.31
CA ASN A 2 7.88 8.20 -31.51
C ASN A 2 6.41 8.37 -31.16
N TYR A 3 6.12 9.01 -30.03
CA TYR A 3 4.76 9.27 -29.57
C TYR A 3 4.11 10.41 -30.36
N LYS A 4 2.82 10.28 -30.65
CA LYS A 4 2.01 11.31 -31.30
C LYS A 4 0.82 11.65 -30.40
N LEU A 5 0.55 12.96 -30.24
CA LEU A 5 -0.63 13.45 -29.51
C LEU A 5 -1.88 13.38 -30.41
N SER A 6 -2.37 12.16 -30.65
CA SER A 6 -3.62 11.94 -31.40
C SER A 6 -4.39 10.74 -30.87
N LYS A 7 -5.71 10.80 -30.97
CA LYS A 7 -6.62 9.73 -30.57
C LYS A 7 -6.33 8.43 -31.36
N ASP A 8 -6.09 8.55 -32.65
CA ASP A 8 -5.83 7.38 -33.52
C ASP A 8 -4.53 6.67 -33.13
N PHE A 9 -3.52 7.42 -32.71
CA PHE A 9 -2.28 6.82 -32.21
C PHE A 9 -2.52 6.07 -30.89
N ALA A 10 -3.28 6.66 -29.96
CA ALA A 10 -3.64 6.00 -28.69
C ALA A 10 -4.44 4.71 -28.96
N LEU A 11 -5.47 4.77 -29.80
CA LEU A 11 -6.27 3.58 -30.17
C LEU A 11 -5.42 2.48 -30.83
N THR A 12 -4.40 2.88 -31.62
CA THR A 12 -3.48 1.91 -32.22
C THR A 12 -2.61 1.21 -31.17
N LEU A 13 -2.22 1.92 -30.09
CA LEU A 13 -1.49 1.33 -28.97
C LEU A 13 -2.40 0.40 -28.16
N ASP A 14 -3.61 0.85 -27.86
CA ASP A 14 -4.60 0.03 -27.13
C ASP A 14 -4.92 -1.27 -27.88
N ASP A 15 -5.03 -1.21 -29.23
CA ASP A 15 -5.30 -2.41 -30.03
C ASP A 15 -4.15 -3.41 -30.04
N LYS A 16 -2.92 -2.94 -29.89
CA LYS A 16 -1.72 -3.79 -29.81
C LYS A 16 -1.39 -4.26 -28.40
N ASP A 17 -2.06 -3.75 -27.38
CA ASP A 17 -1.82 -4.12 -25.99
C ASP A 17 -2.31 -5.54 -25.73
N GLU A 18 -1.42 -6.42 -25.32
CA GLU A 18 -1.73 -7.80 -24.93
C GLU A 18 -2.69 -7.86 -23.73
N LEU A 19 -2.72 -6.82 -22.89
CA LEU A 19 -3.56 -6.71 -21.71
C LEU A 19 -4.92 -6.07 -21.97
N LYS A 20 -5.22 -5.60 -23.20
CA LYS A 20 -6.49 -4.92 -23.55
C LYS A 20 -7.75 -5.65 -23.08
N GLY A 21 -7.72 -6.99 -23.09
CA GLY A 21 -8.83 -7.83 -22.65
C GLY A 21 -9.13 -7.78 -21.14
N TYR A 22 -8.17 -7.31 -20.33
CA TYR A 22 -8.36 -7.23 -18.88
C TYR A 22 -9.27 -6.08 -18.45
N ARG A 23 -9.33 -4.98 -19.22
CA ARG A 23 -10.23 -3.85 -18.93
C ARG A 23 -11.69 -4.30 -18.74
N GLN A 24 -12.13 -5.27 -19.53
CA GLN A 24 -13.49 -5.80 -19.45
C GLN A 24 -13.80 -6.61 -18.18
N LYS A 25 -12.77 -6.99 -17.41
CA LYS A 25 -12.93 -7.73 -16.15
C LYS A 25 -13.26 -6.82 -14.96
N PHE A 26 -13.30 -5.51 -15.15
CA PHE A 26 -13.55 -4.51 -14.12
C PHE A 26 -14.85 -3.74 -14.39
N HIS A 27 -15.47 -3.24 -13.33
CA HIS A 27 -16.53 -2.24 -13.41
C HIS A 27 -15.89 -0.86 -13.57
N ILE A 28 -16.23 -0.17 -14.66
CA ILE A 28 -15.75 1.19 -14.92
C ILE A 28 -16.89 2.14 -14.57
N PRO A 29 -16.66 3.15 -13.68
CA PRO A 29 -17.66 4.16 -13.40
C PRO A 29 -18.13 4.85 -14.68
N LYS A 30 -19.36 5.30 -14.68
CA LYS A 30 -19.97 6.00 -15.82
C LYS A 30 -20.05 7.48 -15.53
N MET A 31 -19.89 8.29 -16.57
CA MET A 31 -20.24 9.71 -16.55
C MET A 31 -21.76 9.88 -16.66
N GLU A 32 -22.26 11.09 -16.41
CA GLU A 32 -23.69 11.42 -16.51
C GLU A 32 -24.27 11.15 -17.91
N ASN A 33 -23.48 11.28 -18.96
CA ASN A 33 -23.85 10.96 -20.34
C ASN A 33 -23.83 9.46 -20.68
N GLY A 34 -23.52 8.59 -19.70
CA GLY A 34 -23.45 7.13 -19.85
C GLY A 34 -22.14 6.57 -20.41
N GLU A 35 -21.21 7.41 -20.80
CA GLU A 35 -19.88 6.98 -21.27
C GLU A 35 -19.00 6.51 -20.10
N ASP A 36 -17.99 5.69 -20.41
CA ASP A 36 -16.99 5.26 -19.44
C ASP A 36 -16.17 6.45 -18.93
N MET A 37 -16.04 6.55 -17.62
CA MET A 37 -15.14 7.54 -17.00
C MET A 37 -13.68 7.21 -17.34
N ILE A 38 -12.87 8.24 -17.59
CA ILE A 38 -11.42 8.11 -17.64
C ILE A 38 -10.92 8.02 -16.20
N TYR A 39 -10.55 6.80 -15.76
CA TYR A 39 -10.24 6.52 -14.38
C TYR A 39 -8.73 6.30 -14.19
N PHE A 40 -8.05 7.26 -13.56
CA PHE A 40 -6.63 7.21 -13.22
C PHE A 40 -6.35 7.25 -11.70
N CYS A 41 -7.37 6.94 -10.88
CA CYS A 41 -7.26 6.97 -9.41
C CYS A 41 -6.94 5.61 -8.80
N GLY A 42 -6.39 4.68 -9.59
CA GLY A 42 -6.08 3.31 -9.13
C GLY A 42 -5.07 3.23 -7.99
N ASN A 43 -4.23 4.26 -7.82
CA ASN A 43 -3.32 4.41 -6.69
C ASN A 43 -4.05 4.63 -5.36
N SER A 44 -5.24 5.24 -5.39
CA SER A 44 -6.08 5.46 -4.20
C SER A 44 -7.07 4.32 -3.99
N LEU A 45 -7.85 4.00 -5.03
CA LEU A 45 -8.78 2.89 -5.03
C LEU A 45 -8.84 2.27 -6.43
N GLY A 46 -8.46 1.00 -6.55
CA GLY A 46 -8.56 0.26 -7.79
C GLY A 46 -10.02 0.05 -8.23
N LEU A 47 -10.23 -0.15 -9.54
CA LEU A 47 -11.54 -0.51 -10.07
C LEU A 47 -11.99 -1.87 -9.51
N GLN A 48 -13.28 -2.01 -9.20
CA GLN A 48 -13.86 -3.24 -8.70
C GLN A 48 -13.80 -4.35 -9.78
N PRO A 49 -13.13 -5.49 -9.51
CA PRO A 49 -13.23 -6.66 -10.38
C PRO A 49 -14.66 -7.21 -10.43
N LYS A 50 -15.16 -7.57 -11.60
CA LYS A 50 -16.52 -8.12 -11.76
C LYS A 50 -16.75 -9.41 -10.98
N LYS A 51 -15.70 -10.20 -10.75
CA LYS A 51 -15.74 -11.43 -9.96
C LYS A 51 -15.85 -11.22 -8.44
N THR A 52 -15.66 -10.01 -7.93
CA THR A 52 -15.68 -9.73 -6.49
C THR A 52 -16.97 -10.19 -5.84
N LYS A 53 -18.12 -9.93 -6.49
CA LYS A 53 -19.43 -10.35 -6.00
C LYS A 53 -19.53 -11.87 -5.84
N GLU A 54 -19.06 -12.63 -6.84
CA GLU A 54 -19.06 -14.10 -6.81
C GLU A 54 -18.25 -14.66 -5.64
N TYR A 55 -17.08 -14.09 -5.38
CA TYR A 55 -16.25 -14.51 -4.25
C TYR A 55 -16.91 -14.23 -2.90
N ILE A 56 -17.47 -13.03 -2.73
CA ILE A 56 -18.18 -12.67 -1.48
C ILE A 56 -19.42 -13.55 -1.27
N GLU A 57 -20.21 -13.78 -2.30
CA GLU A 57 -21.39 -14.64 -2.24
C GLU A 57 -21.04 -16.09 -1.88
N GLN A 58 -19.89 -16.59 -2.35
CA GLN A 58 -19.41 -17.92 -1.97
C GLN A 58 -19.11 -18.00 -0.46
N GLU A 59 -18.42 -17.01 0.10
CA GLU A 59 -18.09 -17.00 1.53
C GLU A 59 -19.36 -16.86 2.39
N LEU A 60 -20.31 -16.01 2.00
CA LEU A 60 -21.59 -15.88 2.67
C LEU A 60 -22.41 -17.18 2.63
N LYS A 61 -22.37 -17.90 1.50
CA LYS A 61 -23.04 -19.20 1.35
C LYS A 61 -22.41 -20.25 2.26
N ASP A 62 -21.09 -20.33 2.31
CA ASP A 62 -20.39 -21.28 3.15
C ASP A 62 -20.65 -20.99 4.62
N TRP A 63 -20.63 -19.72 5.03
CA TRP A 63 -20.99 -19.33 6.40
C TRP A 63 -22.41 -19.75 6.77
N ALA A 64 -23.39 -19.48 5.89
CA ALA A 64 -24.79 -19.83 6.15
C ALA A 64 -25.04 -21.34 6.29
N HIS A 65 -24.24 -22.17 5.58
CA HIS A 65 -24.46 -23.63 5.58
C HIS A 65 -23.59 -24.37 6.58
N LEU A 66 -22.39 -23.90 6.83
CA LEU A 66 -21.36 -24.59 7.63
C LEU A 66 -21.17 -24.00 9.01
N GLY A 67 -21.52 -22.72 9.22
CA GLY A 67 -21.24 -22.05 10.49
C GLY A 67 -19.77 -22.16 10.85
N VAL A 68 -19.47 -22.60 12.09
CA VAL A 68 -18.08 -22.76 12.57
C VAL A 68 -17.27 -23.78 11.75
N GLU A 69 -17.91 -24.77 11.16
CA GLU A 69 -17.24 -25.77 10.32
C GLU A 69 -16.63 -25.16 9.03
N GLY A 70 -17.04 -23.94 8.66
CA GLY A 70 -16.42 -23.19 7.55
C GLY A 70 -14.94 -22.94 7.74
N HIS A 71 -14.43 -22.93 8.97
CA HIS A 71 -13.00 -22.84 9.23
C HIS A 71 -12.18 -23.94 8.57
N LEU A 72 -12.76 -25.15 8.43
CA LEU A 72 -12.09 -26.33 7.91
C LEU A 72 -12.69 -26.85 6.61
N HIS A 73 -13.99 -26.66 6.38
CA HIS A 73 -14.75 -27.35 5.33
C HIS A 73 -15.41 -26.41 4.30
N ALA A 74 -15.21 -25.10 4.40
CA ALA A 74 -15.63 -24.16 3.34
C ALA A 74 -14.91 -24.47 2.04
N LYS A 75 -15.45 -23.98 0.91
CA LYS A 75 -14.75 -24.06 -0.39
C LYS A 75 -13.35 -23.48 -0.32
N ASN A 76 -13.21 -22.36 0.40
CA ASN A 76 -11.93 -21.75 0.77
C ASN A 76 -11.85 -21.79 2.31
N PRO A 77 -11.26 -22.81 2.94
CA PRO A 77 -11.23 -22.91 4.39
C PRO A 77 -10.64 -21.67 5.06
N TRP A 78 -11.31 -21.14 6.09
CA TRP A 78 -10.96 -19.84 6.65
C TRP A 78 -9.70 -19.86 7.52
N LEU A 79 -9.37 -20.99 8.12
CA LEU A 79 -8.20 -21.10 8.98
C LEU A 79 -6.88 -20.85 8.22
N PRO A 80 -6.61 -21.49 7.06
CA PRO A 80 -5.40 -21.24 6.25
C PRO A 80 -5.59 -20.13 5.20
N TYR A 81 -6.67 -19.34 5.26
CA TYR A 81 -7.03 -18.42 4.17
C TYR A 81 -5.90 -17.47 3.76
N HIS A 82 -5.13 -16.99 4.75
CA HIS A 82 -3.98 -16.11 4.52
C HIS A 82 -2.85 -16.77 3.71
N GLU A 83 -2.75 -18.09 3.72
CA GLU A 83 -1.71 -18.86 3.01
C GLU A 83 -1.99 -18.92 1.48
N PHE A 84 -3.26 -18.92 1.07
CA PHE A 84 -3.65 -19.05 -0.34
C PHE A 84 -3.12 -17.95 -1.24
N LEU A 85 -2.83 -16.79 -0.68
CA LEU A 85 -2.39 -15.61 -1.41
C LEU A 85 -0.86 -15.44 -1.42
N SER A 86 -0.14 -16.11 -0.51
CA SER A 86 1.29 -15.89 -0.29
C SER A 86 2.13 -16.13 -1.55
N LEU A 87 1.89 -17.23 -2.29
CA LEU A 87 2.59 -17.52 -3.53
C LEU A 87 2.35 -16.48 -4.62
N SER A 88 1.11 -15.98 -4.74
CA SER A 88 0.77 -14.96 -5.75
C SER A 88 1.36 -13.59 -5.39
N TYR A 89 1.26 -13.20 -4.12
CA TYR A 89 1.86 -11.96 -3.64
C TYR A 89 3.38 -11.96 -3.74
N SER A 90 4.06 -13.07 -3.40
CA SER A 90 5.51 -13.16 -3.48
C SER A 90 6.03 -12.88 -4.90
N LYS A 91 5.31 -13.37 -5.93
CA LYS A 91 5.64 -13.10 -7.34
C LYS A 91 5.46 -11.63 -7.73
N ILE A 92 4.43 -10.96 -7.19
CA ILE A 92 4.13 -9.55 -7.49
C ILE A 92 5.17 -8.63 -6.86
N ILE A 93 5.53 -8.89 -5.59
CA ILE A 93 6.43 -8.03 -4.82
C ILE A 93 7.90 -8.45 -4.88
N GLY A 94 8.23 -9.59 -5.53
CA GLY A 94 9.60 -10.07 -5.67
C GLY A 94 10.20 -10.63 -4.38
N SER A 95 9.36 -11.19 -3.48
CA SER A 95 9.79 -11.78 -2.20
C SER A 95 9.76 -13.31 -2.24
N LYS A 96 10.23 -13.96 -1.17
CA LYS A 96 9.93 -15.38 -0.91
C LYS A 96 8.50 -15.51 -0.38
N GLU A 97 7.87 -16.65 -0.58
CA GLU A 97 6.53 -16.94 -0.09
C GLU A 97 6.41 -16.79 1.44
N THR A 98 7.47 -17.14 2.17
CA THR A 98 7.53 -17.00 3.64
C THR A 98 7.73 -15.58 4.15
N GLU A 99 7.96 -14.60 3.26
CA GLU A 99 8.23 -13.20 3.60
C GLU A 99 7.01 -12.30 3.36
N VAL A 100 5.88 -12.87 2.96
CA VAL A 100 4.67 -12.11 2.62
C VAL A 100 3.43 -12.74 3.23
N VAL A 101 2.52 -11.90 3.69
CA VAL A 101 1.22 -12.32 4.21
C VAL A 101 0.15 -11.28 3.86
N ALA A 102 -1.02 -11.75 3.42
CA ALA A 102 -2.20 -10.89 3.28
C ALA A 102 -2.83 -10.70 4.66
N MET A 103 -2.90 -9.46 5.10
CA MET A 103 -3.45 -9.09 6.41
C MET A 103 -4.49 -7.96 6.25
N ASN A 104 -4.80 -7.33 7.34
CA ASN A 104 -5.72 -6.23 7.52
C ASN A 104 -5.51 -5.04 6.53
N THR A 105 -6.15 -3.91 6.80
CA THR A 105 -5.90 -2.65 6.07
C THR A 105 -4.51 -2.09 6.37
N LEU A 106 -4.00 -1.23 5.49
CA LEU A 106 -2.67 -0.62 5.62
C LEU A 106 -2.46 0.02 7.00
N THR A 107 -3.38 0.86 7.47
CA THR A 107 -3.22 1.56 8.76
C THR A 107 -3.16 0.59 9.94
N VAL A 108 -4.00 -0.46 9.95
CA VAL A 108 -3.95 -1.49 11.00
C VAL A 108 -2.61 -2.22 10.97
N ASN A 109 -2.15 -2.62 9.78
CA ASN A 109 -0.87 -3.30 9.62
C ASN A 109 0.31 -2.41 10.06
N LEU A 110 0.26 -1.11 9.74
CA LEU A 110 1.28 -0.16 10.17
C LEU A 110 1.36 -0.08 11.71
N HIS A 111 0.21 0.03 12.39
CA HIS A 111 0.19 0.01 13.86
C HIS A 111 0.75 -1.30 14.43
N LEU A 112 0.38 -2.46 13.86
CA LEU A 112 0.91 -3.76 14.28
C LEU A 112 2.42 -3.85 14.09
N MET A 113 2.95 -3.34 12.97
CA MET A 113 4.38 -3.29 12.71
C MET A 113 5.09 -2.34 13.69
N LEU A 114 4.54 -1.15 13.94
CA LEU A 114 5.10 -0.21 14.91
C LEU A 114 5.15 -0.81 16.31
N VAL A 115 4.05 -1.42 16.79
CA VAL A 115 4.01 -2.10 18.10
C VAL A 115 5.02 -3.25 18.16
N SER A 116 5.27 -3.94 17.05
CA SER A 116 6.19 -5.08 17.01
C SER A 116 7.66 -4.66 16.92
N PHE A 117 7.99 -3.65 16.13
CA PHE A 117 9.38 -3.34 15.75
C PHE A 117 9.90 -2.01 16.28
N TYR A 118 9.07 -1.02 16.58
CA TYR A 118 9.55 0.21 17.21
C TYR A 118 9.78 -0.03 18.70
N ARG A 119 11.04 -0.20 19.06
CA ARG A 119 11.50 -0.49 20.43
C ARG A 119 12.41 0.64 20.90
N PRO A 120 11.86 1.84 21.20
CA PRO A 120 12.67 2.99 21.59
C PRO A 120 13.26 2.84 22.98
N ASN A 121 14.38 3.52 23.19
CA ASN A 121 15.01 3.72 24.48
C ASN A 121 15.55 5.15 24.58
N LYS A 122 16.07 5.56 25.72
CA LYS A 122 16.54 6.94 25.97
C LYS A 122 17.62 7.43 24.99
N LYS A 123 18.37 6.53 24.37
CA LYS A 123 19.45 6.86 23.43
C LYS A 123 18.96 6.78 21.98
N ARG A 124 18.10 5.80 21.67
CA ARG A 124 17.67 5.45 20.32
C ARG A 124 16.15 5.40 20.26
N TYR A 125 15.53 6.52 19.84
CA TYR A 125 14.07 6.69 19.91
C TYR A 125 13.46 7.44 18.71
N LYS A 126 14.29 8.01 17.83
CA LYS A 126 13.78 8.83 16.73
C LYS A 126 13.24 7.97 15.59
N ILE A 127 12.24 8.52 14.93
CA ILE A 127 11.66 7.96 13.70
C ILE A 127 11.89 8.95 12.56
N ILE A 128 12.36 8.46 11.43
CA ILE A 128 12.47 9.23 10.18
C ILE A 128 11.30 8.87 9.27
N ILE A 129 10.60 9.88 8.75
CA ILE A 129 9.55 9.75 7.72
C ILE A 129 9.74 10.83 6.65
N GLU A 130 9.06 10.70 5.50
CA GLU A 130 8.89 11.80 4.55
C GLU A 130 8.01 12.91 5.14
N ASP A 131 8.31 14.18 4.86
CA ASP A 131 7.53 15.33 5.39
C ASP A 131 6.08 15.33 4.90
N ASP A 132 5.87 14.91 3.67
CA ASP A 132 4.58 14.77 3.00
C ASP A 132 4.06 13.32 2.97
N ALA A 133 4.46 12.48 3.94
CA ALA A 133 3.89 11.15 4.10
C ALA A 133 2.37 11.22 4.24
N PHE A 134 1.68 10.14 3.87
CA PHE A 134 0.22 10.12 3.92
C PHE A 134 -0.28 10.42 5.35
N PRO A 135 -1.32 11.26 5.54
CA PRO A 135 -1.72 11.72 6.88
C PRO A 135 -1.97 10.63 7.92
N SER A 136 -2.58 9.50 7.51
CA SER A 136 -2.81 8.36 8.45
C SER A 136 -1.51 7.76 8.96
N ASP A 137 -0.45 7.78 8.15
CA ASP A 137 0.85 7.23 8.52
C ASP A 137 1.57 8.16 9.49
N ILE A 138 1.46 9.47 9.25
CA ILE A 138 1.97 10.49 10.19
C ILE A 138 1.29 10.33 11.55
N TYR A 139 -0.03 10.26 11.60
CA TYR A 139 -0.76 10.08 12.86
C TYR A 139 -0.43 8.77 13.56
N ALA A 140 -0.24 7.67 12.82
CA ALA A 140 0.18 6.40 13.40
C ALA A 140 1.55 6.52 14.09
N VAL A 141 2.53 7.12 13.41
CA VAL A 141 3.88 7.35 13.96
C VAL A 141 3.83 8.27 15.18
N GLU A 142 3.14 9.40 15.10
CA GLU A 142 2.99 10.33 16.22
C GLU A 142 2.34 9.68 17.43
N SER A 143 1.32 8.82 17.22
CA SER A 143 0.66 8.09 18.29
C SER A 143 1.60 7.12 18.99
N GLN A 144 2.49 6.46 18.26
CA GLN A 144 3.47 5.54 18.83
C GLN A 144 4.57 6.28 19.59
N ILE A 145 5.03 7.42 19.09
CA ILE A 145 5.97 8.28 19.81
C ILE A 145 5.40 8.69 21.17
N LYS A 146 4.14 9.18 21.17
CA LYS A 146 3.44 9.54 22.42
C LYS A 146 3.21 8.35 23.36
N TYR A 147 2.86 7.19 22.81
CA TYR A 147 2.66 5.97 23.60
C TYR A 147 3.91 5.56 24.39
N HIS A 148 5.09 5.87 23.87
CA HIS A 148 6.38 5.62 24.52
C HIS A 148 6.90 6.81 25.34
N ASP A 149 6.04 7.80 25.63
CA ASP A 149 6.36 8.99 26.44
C ASP A 149 7.49 9.87 25.87
N PHE A 150 7.63 9.89 24.53
CA PHE A 150 8.56 10.82 23.85
C PHE A 150 7.80 12.03 23.27
N ASP A 151 8.52 13.16 23.24
CA ASP A 151 8.07 14.37 22.59
C ASP A 151 8.17 14.25 21.07
N ILE A 152 7.10 14.60 20.34
CA ILE A 152 7.05 14.46 18.87
C ILE A 152 8.12 15.33 18.20
N GLU A 153 8.26 16.59 18.64
CA GLU A 153 9.22 17.54 18.01
C GLU A 153 10.67 17.07 18.14
N GLN A 154 10.97 16.28 19.18
CA GLN A 154 12.29 15.71 19.39
C GLN A 154 12.50 14.35 18.72
N ALA A 155 11.41 13.56 18.62
CA ALA A 155 11.48 12.17 18.18
C ALA A 155 11.16 11.97 16.69
N LEU A 156 10.37 12.86 16.06
CA LEU A 156 9.99 12.76 14.66
C LEU A 156 10.90 13.60 13.77
N ILE A 157 11.62 12.94 12.89
CA ILE A 157 12.43 13.61 11.87
C ILE A 157 11.69 13.52 10.54
N ARG A 158 11.41 14.66 9.93
CA ARG A 158 10.74 14.75 8.63
C ARG A 158 11.76 15.07 7.55
N LEU A 159 11.90 14.18 6.58
CA LEU A 159 12.71 14.39 5.38
C LEU A 159 11.97 15.32 4.43
N LYS A 160 12.57 16.46 4.13
CA LYS A 160 12.00 17.46 3.20
C LYS A 160 12.81 17.51 1.92
N PRO A 161 12.15 17.64 0.75
CA PRO A 161 12.82 18.04 -0.47
C PRO A 161 13.53 19.40 -0.27
N ARG A 162 14.55 19.66 -1.07
CA ARG A 162 15.18 20.99 -1.13
C ARG A 162 14.23 22.00 -1.74
N ASP A 163 14.45 23.28 -1.48
CA ASP A 163 13.62 24.36 -2.04
C ASP A 163 13.55 24.26 -3.57
N GLY A 164 12.30 24.19 -4.09
CA GLY A 164 12.01 24.04 -5.52
C GLY A 164 12.08 22.60 -6.03
N GLU A 165 12.32 21.61 -5.19
CA GLU A 165 12.29 20.19 -5.53
C GLU A 165 11.02 19.51 -4.99
N PHE A 166 10.64 18.39 -5.63
CA PHE A 166 9.44 17.62 -5.25
C PHE A 166 9.78 16.27 -4.63
N SER A 167 11.03 15.85 -4.68
CA SER A 167 11.49 14.57 -4.13
C SER A 167 12.73 14.77 -3.25
N VAL A 168 12.87 13.93 -2.23
CA VAL A 168 14.05 13.91 -1.37
C VAL A 168 15.20 13.24 -2.11
N ARG A 169 16.36 13.82 -2.09
CA ARG A 169 17.57 13.25 -2.69
C ARG A 169 18.17 12.16 -1.79
N THR A 170 18.76 11.15 -2.40
CA THR A 170 19.42 10.06 -1.67
C THR A 170 20.55 10.58 -0.79
N GLU A 171 21.31 11.56 -1.28
CA GLU A 171 22.43 12.17 -0.55
C GLU A 171 21.98 12.87 0.75
N ASP A 172 20.78 13.50 0.73
CA ASP A 172 20.23 14.16 1.91
C ASP A 172 19.77 13.13 2.97
N ILE A 173 19.30 11.97 2.52
CA ILE A 173 18.96 10.85 3.41
C ILE A 173 20.22 10.27 4.04
N GLU A 174 21.26 10.02 3.24
CA GLU A 174 22.55 9.49 3.71
C GLU A 174 23.19 10.44 4.72
N GLU A 175 23.28 11.74 4.41
CA GLU A 175 23.80 12.75 5.31
C GLU A 175 23.03 12.80 6.64
N LEU A 176 21.69 12.73 6.59
CA LEU A 176 20.89 12.72 7.81
C LEU A 176 21.17 11.47 8.66
N ILE A 177 21.33 10.31 8.02
CA ILE A 177 21.65 9.06 8.72
C ILE A 177 23.04 9.13 9.34
N ASP A 178 24.04 9.68 8.64
CA ASP A 178 25.38 9.85 9.17
C ASP A 178 25.41 10.78 10.40
N GLN A 179 24.61 11.86 10.36
CA GLN A 179 24.55 12.83 11.46
C GLN A 179 23.73 12.35 12.68
N LYS A 180 22.62 11.64 12.46
CA LYS A 180 21.63 11.35 13.51
C LYS A 180 21.34 9.87 13.73
N GLY A 181 21.90 8.97 12.91
CA GLY A 181 21.58 7.55 12.89
C GLY A 181 21.73 6.84 14.23
N GLU A 182 22.68 7.25 15.07
CA GLU A 182 22.81 6.69 16.43
C GLU A 182 21.56 6.87 17.30
N SER A 183 20.77 7.93 17.06
CA SER A 183 19.53 8.22 17.80
C SER A 183 18.27 7.70 17.11
N VAL A 184 18.37 7.19 15.88
CA VAL A 184 17.26 6.71 15.06
C VAL A 184 16.94 5.26 15.40
N ALA A 185 15.70 4.99 15.80
CA ALA A 185 15.17 3.66 16.09
C ALA A 185 14.46 3.03 14.89
N LEU A 186 13.84 3.86 14.02
CA LEU A 186 13.05 3.42 12.88
C LEU A 186 13.17 4.39 11.72
N ILE A 187 13.22 3.87 10.51
CA ILE A 187 13.05 4.62 9.26
C ILE A 187 11.83 4.05 8.56
N MET A 188 10.87 4.92 8.21
CA MET A 188 9.66 4.56 7.52
C MET A 188 9.51 5.43 6.27
N LEU A 189 9.79 4.84 5.13
CA LEU A 189 9.72 5.50 3.82
C LEU A 189 8.79 4.69 2.90
N GLY A 190 7.99 5.37 2.10
CA GLY A 190 7.18 4.75 1.06
C GLY A 190 8.05 4.18 -0.07
N GLY A 191 7.70 3.00 -0.60
CA GLY A 191 8.32 2.48 -1.84
C GLY A 191 7.90 3.29 -3.06
N VAL A 192 6.74 3.94 -2.99
CA VAL A 192 6.19 4.88 -3.99
C VAL A 192 5.48 5.99 -3.24
N ASN A 193 5.85 7.25 -3.49
CA ASN A 193 5.14 8.39 -2.92
C ASN A 193 3.81 8.59 -3.65
N TYR A 194 2.71 8.83 -2.92
CA TYR A 194 1.37 8.96 -3.48
C TYR A 194 1.18 10.23 -4.34
N TYR A 195 2.06 11.22 -4.21
CA TYR A 195 2.00 12.49 -4.92
C TYR A 195 3.02 12.56 -6.06
N THR A 196 4.24 12.11 -5.84
CA THR A 196 5.34 12.24 -6.81
C THR A 196 5.59 10.97 -7.64
N GLY A 197 5.14 9.82 -7.19
CA GLY A 197 5.35 8.52 -7.84
C GLY A 197 6.63 7.83 -7.43
#